data_5aeffdf0e334c01f29b8c52f00c10c70
#
_entry.id   5aeffdf0e334c01f29b8c52f00c10c70
#
_cell.length_a   1.000
_cell.length_b   1.000
_cell.length_c   1.000
_cell.angle_alpha   90.00
_cell.angle_beta   90.00
_cell.angle_gamma   90.00
#
_symmetry.space_group_name_H-M   'P 1'
#
loop_
_entity.id
_entity.type
_entity.pdbx_description
1 polymer ?
#
loop_
_entity_poly.entity_id
_entity_poly.type
_entity_poly.pdbx_seq_one_letter_code
_entity_poly.pdbx_strand_id
1 'polypeptide(L)'
;MLYLRRIESKRNSTTGIGKKGNCCIIQSPIIMPHGMICVVIGRNVIIGKNVAINQHVTIAEADKSKTTVIEDDVMIGAGAVILNNAHIGKGAKIGANAVVLHDVPAHATAVGNPARIILKRK
;
A
#
# COMPACT_ATOMS: atom_id res chain seq x y z
N MET A 1 -2.41 13.45 11.69
CA MET A 1 -3.05 12.32 11.03
C MET A 1 -3.27 11.18 11.97
N LEU A 2 -4.51 10.87 12.19
CA LEU A 2 -4.89 9.85 13.15
C LEU A 2 -5.65 8.70 12.52
N TYR A 3 -5.61 8.61 11.21
CA TYR A 3 -6.38 7.59 10.52
C TYR A 3 -6.03 6.17 10.95
N LEU A 4 -4.76 5.93 11.15
CA LEU A 4 -4.32 4.61 11.50
C LEU A 4 -4.90 4.11 12.81
N ARG A 5 -4.87 4.95 13.84
CA ARG A 5 -5.44 4.56 15.13
C ARG A 5 -6.93 4.29 15.02
N ARG A 6 -7.63 5.09 14.25
CA ARG A 6 -9.05 4.89 14.04
C ARG A 6 -9.34 3.58 13.34
N ILE A 7 -8.54 3.26 12.36
CA ILE A 7 -8.70 2.01 11.63
C ILE A 7 -8.49 0.83 12.57
N GLU A 8 -7.47 0.88 13.37
CA GLU A 8 -7.17 -0.21 14.30
C GLU A 8 -8.27 -0.40 15.34
N SER A 9 -8.86 0.68 15.80
CA SER A 9 -9.91 0.59 16.78
C SER A 9 -11.26 0.21 16.20
N LYS A 10 -11.47 0.50 14.93
CA LYS A 10 -12.74 0.23 14.26
C LYS A 10 -12.58 -0.90 13.25
N ARG A 11 -12.51 -2.08 13.75
CA ARG A 11 -12.22 -3.24 12.92
C ARG A 11 -13.21 -3.54 11.84
N ASN A 12 -14.39 -3.05 11.96
CA ASN A 12 -15.46 -3.30 11.00
C ASN A 12 -15.66 -2.16 10.05
N SER A 13 -14.70 -1.29 9.94
CA SER A 13 -14.76 -0.22 8.96
C SER A 13 -14.62 -0.79 7.56
N THR A 14 -14.67 0.07 6.58
CA THR A 14 -14.47 -0.31 5.18
C THR A 14 -13.04 -0.72 4.87
N THR A 15 -12.15 -0.60 5.83
CA THR A 15 -10.78 -1.07 5.69
C THR A 15 -10.69 -2.51 6.17
N GLY A 16 -10.04 -3.35 5.38
CA GLY A 16 -9.74 -4.70 5.76
C GLY A 16 -8.35 -4.84 6.33
N ILE A 17 -8.02 -4.05 7.35
CA ILE A 17 -6.72 -4.14 7.98
C ILE A 17 -6.65 -5.39 8.82
N GLY A 18 -5.52 -6.07 8.76
CA GLY A 18 -5.30 -7.33 9.40
C GLY A 18 -5.70 -7.38 10.87
N LYS A 19 -6.10 -8.55 11.30
CA LYS A 19 -6.59 -8.77 12.65
C LYS A 19 -5.45 -8.69 13.66
N LYS A 20 -5.85 -8.57 14.91
CA LYS A 20 -4.91 -8.59 16.02
C LYS A 20 -3.99 -9.79 15.93
N GLY A 21 -2.72 -9.57 16.12
CA GLY A 21 -1.71 -10.61 16.04
C GLY A 21 -1.11 -10.81 14.67
N ASN A 22 -1.78 -10.30 13.66
CA ASN A 22 -1.29 -10.39 12.28
C ASN A 22 -1.42 -9.04 11.60
N CYS A 23 -1.26 -8.00 12.36
CA CYS A 23 -1.45 -6.67 11.79
C CYS A 23 -0.23 -6.22 11.03
N CYS A 24 -0.48 -5.30 10.16
CA CYS A 24 0.58 -4.59 9.48
C CYS A 24 1.34 -3.71 10.48
N ILE A 25 2.59 -3.47 10.16
CA ILE A 25 3.44 -2.54 10.91
C ILE A 25 3.45 -1.24 10.13
N ILE A 26 3.04 -0.17 10.78
CA ILE A 26 2.95 1.14 10.12
C ILE A 26 3.73 2.13 10.95
N GLN A 27 4.71 2.76 10.32
CA GLN A 27 5.68 3.60 11.03
C GLN A 27 5.20 5.02 11.27
N SER A 28 4.24 5.47 10.48
CA SER A 28 3.61 6.77 10.70
C SER A 28 2.18 6.70 10.19
N PRO A 29 1.34 7.67 10.55
CA PRO A 29 -0.01 7.68 10.01
C PRO A 29 0.01 7.69 8.49
N ILE A 30 -0.86 6.89 7.89
CA ILE A 30 -1.02 6.84 6.45
C ILE A 30 -1.75 8.11 6.00
N ILE A 31 -1.25 8.71 4.94
CA ILE A 31 -1.91 9.86 4.34
C ILE A 31 -3.01 9.34 3.43
N MET A 32 -4.24 9.66 3.75
CA MET A 32 -5.41 9.21 2.99
C MET A 32 -6.17 10.43 2.47
N PRO A 33 -5.80 10.95 1.30
CA PRO A 33 -6.38 12.20 0.80
C PRO A 33 -7.90 12.15 0.66
N HIS A 34 -8.44 10.98 0.37
CA HIS A 34 -9.88 10.81 0.15
C HIS A 34 -10.54 9.95 1.22
N GLY A 35 -9.88 9.79 2.39
CA GLY A 35 -10.42 8.97 3.46
C GLY A 35 -10.14 7.49 3.24
N MET A 36 -10.88 6.64 3.95
CA MET A 36 -10.60 5.20 3.98
C MET A 36 -11.61 4.39 3.17
N ILE A 37 -12.08 4.92 2.08
CA ILE A 37 -13.11 4.24 1.30
C ILE A 37 -12.53 3.00 0.64
N CYS A 38 -13.00 1.83 1.06
CA CYS A 38 -12.65 0.54 0.48
C CYS A 38 -11.15 0.27 0.39
N VAL A 39 -10.39 0.74 1.37
CA VAL A 39 -8.95 0.42 1.46
C VAL A 39 -8.80 -0.89 2.22
N VAL A 40 -8.10 -1.84 1.61
CA VAL A 40 -7.84 -3.15 2.20
C VAL A 40 -6.34 -3.33 2.32
N ILE A 41 -5.87 -3.56 3.53
CA ILE A 41 -4.46 -3.85 3.80
C ILE A 41 -4.39 -5.19 4.49
N GLY A 42 -3.69 -6.13 3.86
CA GLY A 42 -3.57 -7.48 4.36
C GLY A 42 -2.62 -7.58 5.54
N ARG A 43 -2.36 -8.83 5.93
CA ARG A 43 -1.44 -9.12 7.02
C ARG A 43 0.00 -8.98 6.52
N ASN A 44 0.92 -8.93 7.47
CA ASN A 44 2.36 -8.93 7.17
C ASN A 44 2.74 -7.85 6.16
N VAL A 45 2.15 -6.68 6.31
CA VAL A 45 2.49 -5.53 5.49
C VAL A 45 3.23 -4.53 6.36
N ILE A 46 4.37 -4.07 5.89
CA ILE A 46 5.15 -3.03 6.55
C ILE A 46 5.02 -1.77 5.71
N ILE A 47 4.53 -0.71 6.33
CA ILE A 47 4.33 0.57 5.65
C ILE A 47 5.20 1.60 6.32
N GLY A 48 6.03 2.25 5.53
CA GLY A 48 6.95 3.26 6.00
C GLY A 48 6.28 4.59 6.32
N LYS A 49 7.09 5.63 6.39
CA LYS A 49 6.65 6.98 6.72
C LYS A 49 6.18 7.73 5.49
N ASN A 50 5.22 8.63 5.70
CA ASN A 50 4.72 9.52 4.64
C ASN A 50 4.15 8.78 3.43
N VAL A 51 3.58 7.61 3.63
CA VAL A 51 2.95 6.85 2.55
C VAL A 51 1.55 7.39 2.32
N ALA A 52 1.23 7.69 1.08
CA ALA A 52 -0.11 8.16 0.70
C ALA A 52 -0.86 7.04 0.00
N ILE A 53 -2.05 6.73 0.50
CA ILE A 53 -2.90 5.68 -0.06
C ILE A 53 -4.25 6.29 -0.40
N ASN A 54 -4.63 6.18 -1.66
CA ASN A 54 -5.92 6.67 -2.13
C ASN A 54 -7.03 5.62 -1.93
N GLN A 55 -8.24 5.97 -2.30
CA GLN A 55 -9.39 5.09 -2.11
C GLN A 55 -9.29 3.83 -2.97
N HIS A 56 -9.95 2.78 -2.53
CA HIS A 56 -10.06 1.50 -3.24
C HIS A 56 -8.72 0.80 -3.47
N VAL A 57 -7.71 1.10 -2.68
CA VAL A 57 -6.42 0.42 -2.78
C VAL A 57 -6.48 -0.90 -2.02
N THR A 58 -5.92 -1.94 -2.62
CA THR A 58 -5.79 -3.25 -2.00
C THR A 58 -4.31 -3.62 -1.93
N ILE A 59 -3.84 -3.93 -0.73
CA ILE A 59 -2.50 -4.48 -0.53
C ILE A 59 -2.69 -5.85 0.10
N ALA A 60 -2.41 -6.90 -0.67
CA ALA A 60 -2.67 -8.26 -0.24
C ALA A 60 -1.40 -9.11 -0.34
N GLU A 61 -1.26 -10.02 0.60
CA GLU A 61 -0.17 -10.99 0.55
C GLU A 61 -0.58 -12.21 -0.29
N ALA A 62 0.38 -12.76 -1.00
CA ALA A 62 0.22 -14.05 -1.67
C ALA A 62 0.71 -15.18 -0.77
N ASP A 63 1.76 -14.93 -0.03
CA ASP A 63 2.38 -15.90 0.86
C ASP A 63 2.40 -15.33 2.27
N LYS A 64 1.71 -15.99 3.18
CA LYS A 64 1.60 -15.52 4.57
C LYS A 64 2.91 -15.57 5.33
N SER A 65 3.87 -16.32 4.84
CA SER A 65 5.19 -16.41 5.47
C SER A 65 6.11 -15.27 5.07
N LYS A 66 5.72 -14.50 4.06
CA LYS A 66 6.51 -13.39 3.54
C LYS A 66 5.87 -12.05 3.88
N THR A 67 6.66 -11.01 3.81
CA THR A 67 6.24 -9.66 4.14
C THR A 67 6.13 -8.82 2.88
N THR A 68 5.07 -8.03 2.80
CA THR A 68 4.94 -7.00 1.77
C THR A 68 5.49 -5.70 2.37
N VAL A 69 6.39 -5.04 1.66
CA VAL A 69 7.04 -3.84 2.18
C VAL A 69 6.72 -2.64 1.29
N ILE A 70 6.21 -1.60 1.92
CA ILE A 70 6.01 -0.29 1.28
C ILE A 70 6.96 0.66 1.99
N GLU A 71 7.98 1.14 1.29
CA GLU A 71 8.96 2.01 1.90
C GLU A 71 8.44 3.44 2.04
N ASP A 72 9.30 4.32 2.56
CA ASP A 72 8.90 5.70 2.84
C ASP A 72 8.54 6.47 1.57
N ASP A 73 7.69 7.46 1.72
CA ASP A 73 7.36 8.43 0.67
C ASP A 73 6.71 7.81 -0.57
N VAL A 74 6.13 6.64 -0.46
CA VAL A 74 5.44 5.97 -1.55
C VAL A 74 4.04 6.57 -1.72
N MET A 75 3.62 6.73 -2.98
CA MET A 75 2.27 7.18 -3.30
C MET A 75 1.55 6.06 -4.07
N ILE A 76 0.38 5.68 -3.59
CA ILE A 76 -0.41 4.63 -4.21
C ILE A 76 -1.72 5.23 -4.71
N GLY A 77 -1.89 5.19 -6.03
CA GLY A 77 -3.06 5.77 -6.69
C GLY A 77 -4.34 4.99 -6.45
N ALA A 78 -5.46 5.63 -6.72
CA ALA A 78 -6.78 5.05 -6.48
C ALA A 78 -6.97 3.74 -7.24
N GLY A 79 -7.54 2.76 -6.58
CA GLY A 79 -7.86 1.49 -7.22
C GLY A 79 -6.66 0.60 -7.47
N ALA A 80 -5.47 0.98 -7.06
CA ALA A 80 -4.29 0.15 -7.26
C ALA A 80 -4.35 -1.11 -6.40
N VAL A 81 -3.76 -2.19 -6.91
CA VAL A 81 -3.70 -3.47 -6.23
C VAL A 81 -2.24 -3.89 -6.16
N ILE A 82 -1.75 -4.18 -4.96
CA ILE A 82 -0.39 -4.66 -4.76
C ILE A 82 -0.44 -6.09 -4.26
N LEU A 83 0.12 -7.00 -5.02
CA LEU A 83 0.05 -8.43 -4.78
C LEU A 83 1.45 -9.05 -4.70
N ASN A 84 1.47 -10.34 -4.44
CA ASN A 84 2.68 -11.18 -4.50
C ASN A 84 3.81 -10.73 -3.57
N ASN A 85 3.46 -10.14 -2.42
CA ASN A 85 4.46 -9.68 -1.46
C ASN A 85 5.48 -8.74 -2.09
N ALA A 86 5.04 -7.87 -2.99
CA ALA A 86 5.90 -6.95 -3.68
C ALA A 86 6.56 -5.99 -2.71
N HIS A 87 7.79 -5.63 -3.01
CA HIS A 87 8.54 -4.62 -2.28
C HIS A 87 8.50 -3.32 -3.07
N ILE A 88 7.89 -2.31 -2.49
CA ILE A 88 7.76 -1.01 -3.14
C ILE A 88 8.81 -0.08 -2.57
N GLY A 89 9.75 0.34 -3.41
CA GLY A 89 10.89 1.12 -2.98
C GLY A 89 10.53 2.56 -2.61
N LYS A 90 11.42 3.18 -1.86
CA LYS A 90 11.25 4.53 -1.36
C LYS A 90 10.93 5.52 -2.49
N GLY A 91 9.92 6.34 -2.27
CA GLY A 91 9.56 7.38 -3.23
C GLY A 91 8.90 6.88 -4.50
N ALA A 92 8.61 5.60 -4.60
CA ALA A 92 7.94 5.04 -5.77
C ALA A 92 6.51 5.55 -5.86
N LYS A 93 6.00 5.58 -7.08
CA LYS A 93 4.62 5.98 -7.35
C LYS A 93 3.89 4.85 -8.06
N ILE A 94 2.75 4.49 -7.54
CA ILE A 94 1.91 3.46 -8.15
C ILE A 94 0.71 4.17 -8.77
N GLY A 95 0.54 4.00 -10.06
CA GLY A 95 -0.54 4.65 -10.80
C GLY A 95 -1.91 4.13 -10.41
N ALA A 96 -2.94 4.92 -10.68
CA ALA A 96 -4.31 4.50 -10.45
C ALA A 96 -4.64 3.23 -11.22
N ASN A 97 -5.34 2.32 -10.59
CA ASN A 97 -5.75 1.03 -11.16
C ASN A 97 -4.60 0.14 -11.62
N ALA A 98 -3.39 0.41 -11.19
CA ALA A 98 -2.26 -0.47 -11.47
C ALA A 98 -2.37 -1.75 -10.66
N VAL A 99 -1.94 -2.87 -11.26
CA VAL A 99 -1.87 -4.15 -10.56
C VAL A 99 -0.40 -4.53 -10.48
N VAL A 100 0.18 -4.37 -9.30
CA VAL A 100 1.60 -4.58 -9.06
C VAL A 100 1.84 -6.01 -8.62
N LEU A 101 2.59 -6.75 -9.41
CA LEU A 101 2.90 -8.15 -9.17
C LEU A 101 4.37 -8.38 -8.83
N HIS A 102 5.20 -7.38 -8.99
CA HIS A 102 6.65 -7.48 -8.81
C HIS A 102 7.16 -6.28 -8.04
N ASP A 103 8.39 -6.36 -7.59
CA ASP A 103 9.02 -5.27 -6.87
C ASP A 103 9.11 -4.01 -7.74
N VAL A 104 8.97 -2.86 -7.09
CA VAL A 104 9.09 -1.56 -7.75
C VAL A 104 10.30 -0.85 -7.18
N PRO A 105 11.26 -0.48 -8.03
CA PRO A 105 12.46 0.21 -7.55
C PRO A 105 12.14 1.57 -6.93
N ALA A 106 13.07 2.05 -6.11
CA ALA A 106 12.93 3.37 -5.50
C ALA A 106 12.80 4.44 -6.58
N HIS A 107 11.92 5.39 -6.32
CA HIS A 107 11.66 6.55 -7.19
C HIS A 107 11.15 6.20 -8.59
N ALA A 108 10.77 4.95 -8.80
CA ALA A 108 10.16 4.52 -10.07
C ALA A 108 8.66 4.73 -10.04
N THR A 109 8.07 4.71 -11.21
CA THR A 109 6.62 4.77 -11.37
C THR A 109 6.13 3.48 -12.00
N ALA A 110 5.14 2.84 -11.40
CA ALA A 110 4.55 1.62 -11.92
C ALA A 110 3.12 1.90 -12.34
N VAL A 111 2.77 1.54 -13.57
CA VAL A 111 1.44 1.79 -14.10
C VAL A 111 0.93 0.59 -14.89
N GLY A 112 -0.36 0.44 -14.93
CA GLY A 112 -1.01 -0.55 -15.80
C GLY A 112 -1.35 -1.85 -15.10
N ASN A 113 -1.95 -2.76 -15.85
CA ASN A 113 -2.34 -4.09 -15.40
C ASN A 113 -1.94 -5.13 -16.47
N PRO A 114 -0.91 -5.94 -16.25
CA PRO A 114 0.02 -5.90 -15.12
C PRO A 114 0.87 -4.62 -15.14
N ALA A 115 1.28 -4.17 -13.96
CA ALA A 115 2.01 -2.93 -13.85
C ALA A 115 3.37 -3.02 -14.53
N ARG A 116 3.74 -1.97 -15.19
CA ARG A 116 5.05 -1.82 -15.83
C ARG A 116 5.76 -0.62 -15.23
N ILE A 117 7.05 -0.74 -15.13
CA ILE A 117 7.87 0.33 -14.59
C ILE A 117 8.15 1.35 -15.70
N ILE A 118 7.80 2.59 -15.40
CA ILE A 118 8.16 3.71 -16.26
C ILE A 118 9.39 4.36 -15.67
N LEU A 119 10.49 4.35 -16.43
CA LEU A 119 11.69 5.00 -15.99
C LEU A 119 11.58 6.49 -16.25
N LYS A 120 11.88 7.25 -15.21
CA LYS A 120 11.80 8.68 -15.32
C LYS A 120 12.88 9.21 -16.24
N ARG A 121 12.50 9.96 -17.23
CA ARG A 121 13.47 10.67 -18.04
C ARG A 121 13.90 11.94 -17.38
N LYS A 122 15.09 12.30 -17.62
CA LYS A 122 15.56 13.60 -17.17
C LYS A 122 15.32 14.66 -18.21
#